data_b913352776ee90c6ffc7fb90f47f1553
#
_entry.id   b913352776ee90c6ffc7fb90f47f1553
#
_cell.length_a   1.000
_cell.length_b   1.000
_cell.length_c   1.000
_cell.angle_alpha   90.00
_cell.angle_beta   90.00
_cell.angle_gamma   90.00
#
_symmetry.space_group_name_H-M   'P 1'
#
loop_
_entity.id
_entity.type
_entity.pdbx_description
1 polymer ?
#
loop_
_entity_poly.entity_id
_entity_poly.type
_entity_poly.pdbx_seq_one_letter_code
_entity_poly.pdbx_strand_id
1 'polypeptide(L)'
;MAGVVKVVHSWRCVSDAVVAALSEPTTDPFIRPILVAPGNAQSRSLLQSLARRHGIAAGIDTTTPLGLRERLEEDLLGIKRENDPWQPGPLALRICRVIENNSPGFEVVSAHLEASRRQGVPRATWTTARQAADAICALARDSHDVLNAWADGAAPTSHQGDTDLAGDPLDPARAWWAPLWRTLLAEPCHVPDPVSRHQLLVDTILTQSRSEPPIVWFSSTTTAQHDVSLAEALSTSHDVTIVHLDHGIGGADPWRTFDRARSATTARWTSSSIRTAQSAATHRKELPTVEIHQCHGVDRQAEVVRDVVCAALADYPTLEPRDIVVICCGRQDTAHLLSA
;
A
#
# COMPACT_ATOMS: atom_id res chain seq x y z
N MET A 1 13.18 24.01 -3.33
CA MET A 1 11.70 23.94 -3.28
C MET A 1 11.29 23.10 -2.09
N ALA A 2 10.12 23.34 -1.53
CA ALA A 2 9.76 22.73 -0.27
C ALA A 2 8.55 21.82 -0.47
N GLY A 3 8.56 20.55 -0.04
CA GLY A 3 7.36 19.75 0.02
C GLY A 3 6.45 20.19 1.17
N VAL A 4 5.17 20.03 1.03
CA VAL A 4 4.14 20.45 1.99
C VAL A 4 3.30 19.22 2.39
N VAL A 5 3.06 19.05 3.68
CA VAL A 5 2.09 18.07 4.18
C VAL A 5 0.83 18.79 4.63
N LYS A 6 -0.31 18.39 4.09
CA LYS A 6 -1.65 18.85 4.48
C LYS A 6 -2.39 17.69 5.12
N VAL A 7 -2.61 17.72 6.43
CA VAL A 7 -3.41 16.71 7.13
C VAL A 7 -4.88 17.15 7.11
N VAL A 8 -5.75 16.26 6.69
CA VAL A 8 -7.20 16.49 6.54
C VAL A 8 -7.99 15.34 7.13
N HIS A 9 -9.22 15.61 7.58
CA HIS A 9 -10.04 14.64 8.35
C HIS A 9 -11.30 14.16 7.60
N SER A 10 -11.47 14.54 6.35
CA SER A 10 -12.60 14.09 5.53
C SER A 10 -12.24 14.02 4.05
N TRP A 11 -12.94 13.15 3.31
CA TRP A 11 -12.76 13.02 1.86
C TRP A 11 -13.03 14.34 1.11
N ARG A 12 -13.96 15.14 1.58
CA ARG A 12 -14.25 16.47 1.00
C ARG A 12 -13.03 17.37 1.12
N CYS A 13 -12.40 17.42 2.31
CA CYS A 13 -11.18 18.19 2.53
C CYS A 13 -10.00 17.65 1.71
N VAL A 14 -9.88 16.31 1.53
CA VAL A 14 -8.92 15.70 0.60
C VAL A 14 -9.11 16.27 -0.80
N SER A 15 -10.35 16.19 -1.30
CA SER A 15 -10.70 16.66 -2.64
C SER A 15 -10.35 18.14 -2.81
N ASP A 16 -10.72 18.99 -1.86
CA ASP A 16 -10.43 20.43 -1.91
C ASP A 16 -8.92 20.71 -1.87
N ALA A 17 -8.16 20.01 -1.03
CA ALA A 17 -6.71 20.17 -0.89
C ALA A 17 -5.95 19.69 -2.14
N VAL A 18 -6.33 18.54 -2.71
CA VAL A 18 -5.73 18.00 -3.94
C VAL A 18 -6.06 18.88 -5.14
N VAL A 19 -7.33 19.32 -5.28
CA VAL A 19 -7.73 20.23 -6.35
C VAL A 19 -6.95 21.55 -6.25
N ALA A 20 -6.81 22.11 -5.06
CA ALA A 20 -6.03 23.33 -4.87
C ALA A 20 -4.56 23.15 -5.29
N ALA A 21 -3.93 22.04 -4.89
CA ALA A 21 -2.54 21.75 -5.24
C ALA A 21 -2.33 21.53 -6.75
N LEU A 22 -3.27 20.81 -7.41
CA LEU A 22 -3.21 20.58 -8.86
C LEU A 22 -3.56 21.83 -9.70
N SER A 23 -4.16 22.84 -9.08
CA SER A 23 -4.53 24.09 -9.74
C SER A 23 -3.47 25.19 -9.62
N GLU A 24 -2.39 24.92 -8.89
CA GLU A 24 -1.26 25.85 -8.80
C GLU A 24 -0.60 25.98 -10.19
N PRO A 25 -0.40 27.21 -10.69
CA PRO A 25 0.16 27.43 -12.01
C PRO A 25 1.59 26.91 -12.08
N THR A 26 1.88 26.05 -13.05
CA THR A 26 3.23 25.67 -13.40
C THR A 26 3.89 26.74 -14.25
N THR A 27 5.20 26.94 -14.12
CA THR A 27 5.97 27.87 -14.94
C THR A 27 5.99 27.49 -16.42
N ASP A 28 5.86 26.20 -16.72
CA ASP A 28 5.76 25.65 -18.06
C ASP A 28 4.43 24.88 -18.23
N PRO A 29 3.56 25.29 -19.14
CA PRO A 29 2.26 24.67 -19.36
C PRO A 29 2.36 23.25 -19.95
N PHE A 30 3.53 22.82 -20.44
CA PHE A 30 3.76 21.47 -20.94
C PHE A 30 4.20 20.49 -19.84
N ILE A 31 4.57 20.97 -18.66
CA ILE A 31 4.87 20.14 -17.49
C ILE A 31 3.53 19.63 -16.93
N ARG A 32 3.40 18.29 -16.89
CA ARG A 32 2.21 17.64 -16.36
C ARG A 32 2.41 17.27 -14.91
N PRO A 33 1.63 17.81 -13.96
CA PRO A 33 1.70 17.38 -12.58
C PRO A 33 1.34 15.90 -12.45
N ILE A 34 1.97 15.24 -11.47
CA ILE A 34 1.72 13.82 -11.18
C ILE A 34 0.82 13.73 -9.95
N LEU A 35 -0.35 13.10 -10.11
CA LEU A 35 -1.21 12.72 -9.00
C LEU A 35 -0.91 11.28 -8.59
N VAL A 36 -0.34 11.11 -7.40
CA VAL A 36 -0.12 9.81 -6.78
C VAL A 36 -1.27 9.51 -5.83
N ALA A 37 -1.95 8.38 -6.04
CA ALA A 37 -3.07 7.97 -5.18
C ALA A 37 -3.03 6.44 -4.96
N PRO A 38 -3.58 5.93 -3.84
CA PRO A 38 -3.53 4.49 -3.51
C PRO A 38 -4.13 3.58 -4.58
N GLY A 39 -5.05 4.09 -5.39
CA GLY A 39 -5.65 3.31 -6.47
C GLY A 39 -6.42 4.14 -7.49
N ASN A 40 -6.79 3.50 -8.59
CA ASN A 40 -7.46 4.15 -9.73
C ASN A 40 -8.82 4.76 -9.38
N ALA A 41 -9.55 4.18 -8.41
CA ALA A 41 -10.84 4.72 -7.99
C ALA A 41 -10.68 6.09 -7.32
N GLN A 42 -9.69 6.23 -6.44
CA GLN A 42 -9.37 7.48 -5.77
C GLN A 42 -8.87 8.54 -6.77
N SER A 43 -7.94 8.18 -7.66
CA SER A 43 -7.45 9.07 -8.71
C SER A 43 -8.60 9.60 -9.55
N ARG A 44 -9.49 8.71 -10.01
CA ARG A 44 -10.67 9.08 -10.82
C ARG A 44 -11.60 10.01 -10.08
N SER A 45 -11.89 9.74 -8.80
CA SER A 45 -12.76 10.58 -7.97
C SER A 45 -12.17 12.00 -7.78
N LEU A 46 -10.85 12.08 -7.56
CA LEU A 46 -10.15 13.36 -7.42
C LEU A 46 -10.15 14.16 -8.73
N LEU A 47 -9.89 13.51 -9.87
CA LEU A 47 -9.96 14.15 -11.18
C LEU A 47 -11.39 14.62 -11.52
N GLN A 48 -12.42 13.85 -11.15
CA GLN A 48 -13.82 14.28 -11.31
C GLN A 48 -14.13 15.52 -10.45
N SER A 49 -13.58 15.60 -9.24
CA SER A 49 -13.73 16.77 -8.39
C SER A 49 -13.04 17.99 -8.97
N LEU A 50 -11.85 17.81 -9.55
CA LEU A 50 -11.15 18.86 -10.30
C LEU A 50 -11.96 19.33 -11.50
N ALA A 51 -12.48 18.41 -12.31
CA ALA A 51 -13.30 18.72 -13.47
C ALA A 51 -14.59 19.46 -13.11
N ARG A 52 -15.24 19.08 -12.01
CA ARG A 52 -16.44 19.80 -11.50
C ARG A 52 -16.13 21.24 -11.09
N ARG A 53 -14.94 21.48 -10.54
CA ARG A 53 -14.56 22.82 -10.07
C ARG A 53 -14.06 23.74 -11.17
N HIS A 54 -13.30 23.21 -12.13
CA HIS A 54 -12.64 23.98 -13.19
C HIS A 54 -13.21 23.74 -14.60
N GLY A 55 -14.23 22.90 -14.74
CA GLY A 55 -14.81 22.53 -16.01
C GLY A 55 -14.05 21.44 -16.76
N ILE A 56 -12.77 21.26 -16.47
CA ILE A 56 -11.89 20.27 -17.12
C ILE A 56 -10.85 19.73 -16.15
N ALA A 57 -10.45 18.46 -16.34
CA ALA A 57 -9.28 17.87 -15.73
C ALA A 57 -8.45 17.19 -16.83
N ALA A 58 -7.46 17.89 -17.34
CA ALA A 58 -6.59 17.42 -18.40
C ALA A 58 -5.12 17.75 -18.08
N GLY A 59 -4.20 17.04 -18.73
CA GLY A 59 -2.76 17.29 -18.55
C GLY A 59 -2.21 16.85 -17.18
N ILE A 60 -2.85 15.90 -16.50
CA ILE A 60 -2.43 15.37 -15.21
C ILE A 60 -2.11 13.90 -15.40
N ASP A 61 -0.90 13.50 -15.05
CA ASP A 61 -0.50 12.09 -15.01
C ASP A 61 -0.94 11.48 -13.68
N THR A 62 -1.56 10.30 -13.71
CA THR A 62 -2.01 9.60 -12.50
C THR A 62 -1.25 8.30 -12.32
N THR A 63 -0.84 8.03 -11.09
CA THR A 63 -0.14 6.80 -10.75
C THR A 63 -0.44 6.36 -9.32
N THR A 64 -0.06 5.12 -8.99
CA THR A 64 -0.03 4.64 -7.60
C THR A 64 1.38 4.83 -7.01
N PRO A 65 1.57 4.75 -5.67
CA PRO A 65 2.92 4.76 -5.08
C PRO A 65 3.84 3.71 -5.70
N LEU A 66 3.34 2.48 -5.90
CA LEU A 66 4.09 1.42 -6.58
C LEU A 66 4.41 1.80 -8.03
N GLY A 67 3.44 2.32 -8.78
CA GLY A 67 3.64 2.72 -10.18
C GLY A 67 4.63 3.88 -10.34
N LEU A 68 4.63 4.83 -9.40
CA LEU A 68 5.63 5.90 -9.38
C LEU A 68 7.03 5.31 -9.13
N ARG A 69 7.18 4.43 -8.16
CA ARG A 69 8.44 3.77 -7.86
C ARG A 69 8.96 2.96 -9.06
N GLU A 70 8.13 2.12 -9.67
CA GLU A 70 8.50 1.33 -10.86
C GLU A 70 8.96 2.22 -12.02
N ARG A 71 8.30 3.35 -12.25
CA ARG A 71 8.70 4.33 -13.27
C ARG A 71 10.06 4.96 -12.95
N LEU A 72 10.27 5.36 -11.71
CA LEU A 72 11.55 5.92 -11.28
C LEU A 72 12.68 4.88 -11.33
N GLU A 73 12.42 3.61 -10.98
CA GLU A 73 13.37 2.52 -11.12
C GLU A 73 13.76 2.29 -12.59
N GLU A 74 12.81 2.38 -13.52
CA GLU A 74 13.09 2.29 -14.95
C GLU A 74 13.90 3.49 -15.44
N ASP A 75 13.47 4.71 -15.10
CA ASP A 75 14.07 5.95 -15.60
C ASP A 75 15.47 6.20 -15.01
N LEU A 76 15.70 5.89 -13.75
CA LEU A 76 16.92 6.21 -13.02
C LEU A 76 17.89 5.04 -12.87
N LEU A 77 17.38 3.82 -12.73
CA LEU A 77 18.19 2.63 -12.50
C LEU A 77 18.22 1.70 -13.74
N GLY A 78 17.42 1.97 -14.77
CA GLY A 78 17.31 1.13 -15.97
C GLY A 78 16.63 -0.22 -15.71
N ILE A 79 15.94 -0.39 -14.60
CA ILE A 79 15.30 -1.65 -14.20
C ILE A 79 13.89 -1.70 -14.77
N LYS A 80 13.70 -2.51 -15.81
CA LYS A 80 12.39 -2.71 -16.42
C LYS A 80 11.64 -3.83 -15.73
N ARG A 81 10.36 -3.57 -15.44
CA ARG A 81 9.47 -4.53 -14.78
C ARG A 81 9.39 -5.89 -15.48
N GLU A 82 9.38 -5.89 -16.80
CA GLU A 82 9.31 -7.11 -17.62
C GLU A 82 10.54 -8.04 -17.45
N ASN A 83 11.69 -7.46 -17.09
CA ASN A 83 12.96 -8.18 -16.92
C ASN A 83 13.34 -8.32 -15.43
N ASP A 84 12.48 -7.93 -14.52
CA ASP A 84 12.75 -7.95 -13.08
C ASP A 84 12.56 -9.36 -12.50
N PRO A 85 13.64 -10.03 -12.04
CA PRO A 85 13.59 -11.37 -11.46
C PRO A 85 12.89 -11.42 -10.07
N TRP A 86 12.58 -10.27 -9.51
CA TRP A 86 11.86 -10.14 -8.24
C TRP A 86 10.35 -9.96 -8.42
N GLN A 87 9.85 -9.94 -9.66
CA GLN A 87 8.40 -9.99 -9.91
C GLN A 87 7.82 -11.35 -9.53
N PRO A 88 6.54 -11.44 -9.12
CA PRO A 88 5.94 -12.67 -8.57
C PRO A 88 6.12 -13.92 -9.43
N GLY A 89 6.07 -13.80 -10.75
CA GLY A 89 6.25 -14.94 -11.66
C GLY A 89 7.68 -15.48 -11.71
N PRO A 90 8.67 -14.67 -12.13
CA PRO A 90 10.08 -15.05 -12.09
C PRO A 90 10.56 -15.48 -10.70
N LEU A 91 10.14 -14.76 -9.64
CA LEU A 91 10.49 -15.10 -8.27
C LEU A 91 9.96 -16.48 -7.86
N ALA A 92 8.72 -16.82 -8.24
CA ALA A 92 8.17 -18.16 -7.96
C ALA A 92 8.98 -19.27 -8.63
N LEU A 93 9.51 -19.05 -9.83
CA LEU A 93 10.40 -20.02 -10.51
C LEU A 93 11.73 -20.19 -9.76
N ARG A 94 12.31 -19.10 -9.23
CA ARG A 94 13.51 -19.17 -8.40
C ARG A 94 13.22 -19.94 -7.12
N ILE A 95 12.12 -19.65 -6.45
CA ILE A 95 11.69 -20.35 -5.23
C ILE A 95 11.46 -21.85 -5.48
N CYS A 96 10.88 -22.24 -6.62
CA CYS A 96 10.77 -23.65 -6.98
C CYS A 96 12.14 -24.35 -6.98
N ARG A 97 13.15 -23.74 -7.58
CA ARG A 97 14.53 -24.31 -7.62
C ARG A 97 15.12 -24.41 -6.22
N VAL A 98 14.94 -23.40 -5.37
CA VAL A 98 15.41 -23.43 -3.97
C VAL A 98 14.76 -24.57 -3.21
N ILE A 99 13.45 -24.76 -3.31
CA ILE A 99 12.72 -25.84 -2.65
C ILE A 99 13.17 -27.22 -3.16
N GLU A 100 13.36 -27.37 -4.47
CA GLU A 100 13.78 -28.63 -5.11
C GLU A 100 15.21 -29.04 -4.72
N ASN A 101 16.08 -28.09 -4.44
CA ASN A 101 17.44 -28.35 -3.97
C ASN A 101 17.51 -28.87 -2.53
N ASN A 102 16.40 -28.91 -1.81
CA ASN A 102 16.24 -29.49 -0.47
C ASN A 102 17.34 -29.07 0.54
N SER A 103 17.65 -27.76 0.56
CA SER A 103 18.66 -27.19 1.44
C SER A 103 18.21 -27.23 2.93
N PRO A 104 19.14 -27.19 3.89
CA PRO A 104 18.81 -27.09 5.31
C PRO A 104 17.92 -25.88 5.61
N GLY A 105 16.91 -26.03 6.47
CA GLY A 105 15.93 -25.00 6.82
C GLY A 105 14.63 -25.06 6.02
N PHE A 106 14.50 -26.04 5.11
CA PHE A 106 13.28 -26.22 4.29
C PHE A 106 12.53 -27.51 4.63
N GLU A 107 12.82 -28.14 5.77
CA GLU A 107 12.25 -29.45 6.18
C GLU A 107 10.72 -29.40 6.24
N VAL A 108 10.15 -28.27 6.76
CA VAL A 108 8.70 -28.11 6.90
C VAL A 108 8.02 -28.06 5.53
N VAL A 109 8.56 -27.27 4.59
CA VAL A 109 7.98 -27.16 3.24
C VAL A 109 8.17 -28.45 2.47
N SER A 110 9.30 -29.16 2.63
CA SER A 110 9.56 -30.44 1.99
C SER A 110 8.57 -31.50 2.48
N ALA A 111 8.32 -31.60 3.79
CA ALA A 111 7.31 -32.50 4.35
C ALA A 111 5.90 -32.19 3.87
N HIS A 112 5.53 -30.90 3.76
CA HIS A 112 4.26 -30.46 3.20
C HIS A 112 4.10 -30.90 1.73
N LEU A 113 5.12 -30.71 0.93
CA LEU A 113 5.09 -31.09 -0.49
C LEU A 113 5.03 -32.59 -0.70
N GLU A 114 5.73 -33.37 0.12
CA GLU A 114 5.62 -34.82 0.09
C GLU A 114 4.20 -35.30 0.47
N ALA A 115 3.62 -34.72 1.50
CA ALA A 115 2.23 -35.03 1.88
C ALA A 115 1.25 -34.68 0.74
N SER A 116 1.41 -33.52 0.13
CA SER A 116 0.60 -33.08 -1.01
C SER A 116 0.74 -34.00 -2.23
N ARG A 117 1.96 -34.47 -2.53
CA ARG A 117 2.20 -35.44 -3.62
C ARG A 117 1.51 -36.78 -3.34
N ARG A 118 1.57 -37.28 -2.09
CA ARG A 118 0.87 -38.52 -1.69
C ARG A 118 -0.66 -38.41 -1.83
N GLN A 119 -1.19 -37.20 -1.60
CA GLN A 119 -2.62 -36.90 -1.78
C GLN A 119 -3.01 -36.61 -3.24
N GLY A 120 -2.06 -36.65 -4.16
CA GLY A 120 -2.32 -36.39 -5.58
C GLY A 120 -2.62 -34.94 -5.91
N VAL A 121 -2.20 -33.97 -5.06
CA VAL A 121 -2.40 -32.53 -5.32
C VAL A 121 -1.50 -32.09 -6.49
N PRO A 122 -2.09 -31.69 -7.64
CA PRO A 122 -1.29 -31.32 -8.80
C PRO A 122 -0.59 -29.97 -8.54
N ARG A 123 0.65 -29.85 -9.04
CA ARG A 123 1.44 -28.61 -9.01
C ARG A 123 1.69 -28.03 -7.60
N ALA A 124 1.71 -28.86 -6.56
CA ALA A 124 1.89 -28.42 -5.18
C ALA A 124 3.13 -27.52 -5.00
N THR A 125 4.27 -27.89 -5.57
CA THR A 125 5.50 -27.09 -5.53
C THR A 125 5.31 -25.70 -6.13
N TRP A 126 4.70 -25.62 -7.31
CA TRP A 126 4.42 -24.33 -7.96
C TRP A 126 3.45 -23.47 -7.13
N THR A 127 2.40 -24.04 -6.61
CA THR A 127 1.41 -23.30 -5.79
C THR A 127 2.05 -22.75 -4.54
N THR A 128 2.86 -23.55 -3.84
CA THR A 128 3.59 -23.12 -2.63
C THR A 128 4.62 -22.03 -2.96
N ALA A 129 5.39 -22.22 -4.03
CA ALA A 129 6.38 -21.24 -4.46
C ALA A 129 5.72 -19.91 -4.89
N ARG A 130 4.57 -19.99 -5.55
CA ARG A 130 3.82 -18.80 -5.96
C ARG A 130 3.26 -18.03 -4.75
N GLN A 131 2.72 -18.73 -3.77
CA GLN A 131 2.25 -18.12 -2.52
C GLN A 131 3.40 -17.43 -1.76
N ALA A 132 4.56 -18.09 -1.69
CA ALA A 132 5.75 -17.48 -1.08
C ALA A 132 6.25 -16.26 -1.86
N ALA A 133 6.27 -16.31 -3.19
CA ALA A 133 6.61 -15.17 -4.03
C ALA A 133 5.66 -13.99 -3.83
N ASP A 134 4.35 -14.25 -3.82
CA ASP A 134 3.34 -13.21 -3.59
C ASP A 134 3.49 -12.59 -2.19
N ALA A 135 3.81 -13.40 -1.17
CA ALA A 135 4.06 -12.92 0.19
C ALA A 135 5.35 -12.07 0.29
N ILE A 136 6.46 -12.50 -0.32
CA ILE A 136 7.71 -11.72 -0.37
C ILE A 136 7.47 -10.40 -1.12
N CYS A 137 6.75 -10.42 -2.25
CA CYS A 137 6.41 -9.21 -2.99
C CYS A 137 5.48 -8.27 -2.18
N ALA A 138 4.60 -8.81 -1.33
CA ALA A 138 3.80 -8.00 -0.42
C ALA A 138 4.67 -7.37 0.67
N LEU A 139 5.57 -8.12 1.31
CA LEU A 139 6.53 -7.59 2.27
C LEU A 139 7.45 -6.52 1.64
N ALA A 140 7.90 -6.75 0.41
CA ALA A 140 8.68 -5.77 -0.34
C ALA A 140 7.92 -4.49 -0.70
N ARG A 141 6.58 -4.50 -0.67
CA ARG A 141 5.75 -3.30 -0.84
C ARG A 141 5.43 -2.59 0.46
N ASP A 142 5.32 -3.33 1.54
CA ASP A 142 4.68 -2.81 2.75
C ASP A 142 5.62 -2.81 3.98
N SER A 143 6.67 -3.65 3.99
CA SER A 143 7.44 -3.95 5.19
C SER A 143 8.91 -4.30 4.91
N HIS A 144 9.67 -3.34 4.39
CA HIS A 144 11.12 -3.53 4.14
C HIS A 144 11.92 -3.91 5.38
N ASP A 145 11.51 -3.43 6.54
CA ASP A 145 12.12 -3.73 7.84
C ASP A 145 12.09 -5.23 8.18
N VAL A 146 11.02 -5.93 7.84
CA VAL A 146 10.92 -7.39 8.01
C VAL A 146 11.95 -8.11 7.13
N LEU A 147 12.03 -7.72 5.86
CA LEU A 147 12.98 -8.34 4.93
C LEU A 147 14.44 -8.07 5.34
N ASN A 148 14.74 -6.86 5.83
CA ASN A 148 16.05 -6.53 6.38
C ASN A 148 16.36 -7.37 7.61
N ALA A 149 15.44 -7.49 8.57
CA ALA A 149 15.63 -8.31 9.75
C ALA A 149 15.90 -9.79 9.38
N TRP A 150 15.19 -10.32 8.37
CA TRP A 150 15.44 -11.67 7.87
C TRP A 150 16.81 -11.81 7.19
N ALA A 151 17.26 -10.81 6.47
CA ALA A 151 18.60 -10.78 5.88
C ALA A 151 19.68 -10.82 6.96
N ASP A 152 19.49 -10.08 8.06
CA ASP A 152 20.39 -9.97 9.21
C ASP A 152 20.35 -11.21 10.15
N GLY A 153 19.54 -12.21 9.82
CA GLY A 153 19.50 -13.49 10.56
C GLY A 153 18.34 -13.62 11.56
N ALA A 154 17.44 -12.63 11.63
CA ALA A 154 16.25 -12.78 12.45
C ALA A 154 15.35 -13.92 11.97
N ALA A 155 14.68 -14.58 12.90
CA ALA A 155 13.60 -15.50 12.57
C ALA A 155 12.39 -14.73 11.99
N PRO A 156 11.48 -15.39 11.26
CA PRO A 156 10.26 -14.76 10.80
C PRO A 156 9.37 -14.46 12.01
N THR A 157 9.56 -13.28 12.58
CA THR A 157 8.76 -12.77 13.68
C THR A 157 7.73 -11.80 13.15
N SER A 158 6.58 -11.75 13.80
CA SER A 158 5.64 -10.65 13.59
C SER A 158 6.26 -9.36 14.12
N HIS A 159 5.85 -8.25 13.59
CA HIS A 159 6.42 -6.91 13.77
C HIS A 159 6.62 -6.40 15.20
N GLN A 160 6.57 -7.10 16.26
CA GLN A 160 6.86 -6.62 17.61
C GLN A 160 6.76 -7.71 18.68
N GLY A 161 7.44 -8.77 18.48
CA GLY A 161 7.45 -9.84 19.43
C GLY A 161 6.90 -11.12 18.81
N ASP A 162 7.38 -12.20 19.27
CA ASP A 162 7.26 -13.55 18.72
C ASP A 162 5.83 -14.12 18.70
N THR A 163 4.81 -13.28 18.68
CA THR A 163 3.41 -13.68 18.77
C THR A 163 2.58 -13.05 17.65
N ASP A 164 1.58 -13.74 17.16
CA ASP A 164 0.54 -13.15 16.30
C ASP A 164 -0.33 -12.14 17.06
N LEU A 165 -1.34 -11.57 16.40
CA LEU A 165 -2.26 -10.62 17.01
C LEU A 165 -3.06 -11.20 18.20
N ALA A 166 -3.10 -12.53 18.36
CA ALA A 166 -3.73 -13.22 19.47
C ALA A 166 -2.74 -13.55 20.59
N GLY A 167 -1.44 -13.29 20.41
CA GLY A 167 -0.40 -13.60 21.38
C GLY A 167 0.17 -15.01 21.27
N ASP A 168 -0.17 -15.74 20.21
CA ASP A 168 0.32 -17.07 19.94
C ASP A 168 1.72 -17.04 19.25
N PRO A 169 2.59 -18.01 19.49
CA PRO A 169 3.85 -18.15 18.76
C PRO A 169 3.59 -18.25 17.26
N LEU A 170 4.45 -17.61 16.47
CA LEU A 170 4.34 -17.68 15.01
C LEU A 170 4.28 -19.12 14.53
N ASP A 171 3.36 -19.37 13.60
CA ASP A 171 3.15 -20.66 12.98
C ASP A 171 4.49 -21.25 12.49
N PRO A 172 4.92 -22.41 13.03
CA PRO A 172 6.14 -23.09 12.57
C PRO A 172 6.17 -23.31 11.06
N ALA A 173 5.01 -23.36 10.40
CA ALA A 173 4.90 -23.47 8.95
C ALA A 173 5.54 -22.29 8.20
N ARG A 174 5.75 -21.16 8.84
CA ARG A 174 6.41 -19.98 8.26
C ARG A 174 7.91 -19.89 8.56
N ALA A 175 8.45 -20.77 9.37
CA ALA A 175 9.86 -20.74 9.80
C ALA A 175 10.86 -20.76 8.63
N TRP A 176 10.48 -21.32 7.47
CA TRP A 176 11.33 -21.42 6.29
C TRP A 176 11.42 -20.12 5.45
N TRP A 177 10.62 -19.09 5.74
CA TRP A 177 10.57 -17.86 4.94
C TRP A 177 11.84 -17.00 5.07
N ALA A 178 12.37 -16.84 6.27
CA ALA A 178 13.62 -16.10 6.46
C ALA A 178 14.83 -16.83 5.86
N PRO A 179 15.02 -18.17 6.04
CA PRO A 179 15.99 -18.96 5.26
C PRO A 179 15.81 -18.80 3.74
N LEU A 180 14.56 -18.83 3.25
CA LEU A 180 14.27 -18.64 1.82
C LEU A 180 14.78 -17.28 1.35
N TRP A 181 14.44 -16.20 2.06
CA TRP A 181 14.86 -14.85 1.71
C TRP A 181 16.40 -14.76 1.63
N ARG A 182 17.13 -15.26 2.64
CA ARG A 182 18.60 -15.30 2.62
C ARG A 182 19.16 -16.11 1.46
N THR A 183 18.56 -17.24 1.15
CA THR A 183 18.99 -18.07 0.02
C THR A 183 18.80 -17.31 -1.31
N LEU A 184 17.68 -16.63 -1.48
CA LEU A 184 17.41 -15.82 -2.68
C LEU A 184 18.38 -14.64 -2.82
N LEU A 185 18.79 -14.02 -1.70
CA LEU A 185 19.80 -12.96 -1.69
C LEU A 185 21.21 -13.47 -2.01
N ALA A 186 21.52 -14.70 -1.63
CA ALA A 186 22.82 -15.32 -1.90
C ALA A 186 22.96 -15.78 -3.37
N GLU A 187 21.87 -15.93 -4.13
CA GLU A 187 21.93 -16.25 -5.53
C GLU A 187 22.47 -15.06 -6.33
N PRO A 188 23.40 -15.29 -7.28
CA PRO A 188 23.85 -14.23 -8.19
C PRO A 188 22.69 -13.65 -8.97
N CYS A 189 22.42 -12.37 -8.78
CA CYS A 189 21.36 -11.65 -9.47
C CYS A 189 21.89 -10.28 -9.95
N HIS A 190 21.68 -9.96 -11.21
CA HIS A 190 22.12 -8.69 -11.79
C HIS A 190 21.21 -7.51 -11.43
N VAL A 191 20.00 -7.80 -10.96
CA VAL A 191 19.05 -6.80 -10.46
C VAL A 191 19.05 -6.85 -8.93
N PRO A 192 19.30 -5.72 -8.25
CA PRO A 192 19.25 -5.66 -6.78
C PRO A 192 17.91 -6.16 -6.25
N ASP A 193 17.93 -6.72 -5.06
CA ASP A 193 16.70 -7.07 -4.36
C ASP A 193 15.84 -5.81 -4.08
N PRO A 194 14.55 -5.96 -3.84
CA PRO A 194 13.64 -4.82 -3.71
C PRO A 194 14.01 -3.82 -2.61
N VAL A 195 14.65 -4.27 -1.53
CA VAL A 195 15.05 -3.41 -0.41
C VAL A 195 16.30 -2.60 -0.77
N SER A 196 17.34 -3.28 -1.23
CA SER A 196 18.58 -2.63 -1.70
C SER A 196 18.32 -1.70 -2.88
N ARG A 197 17.41 -2.07 -3.77
CA ARG A 197 16.98 -1.24 -4.91
C ARG A 197 16.30 0.03 -4.48
N HIS A 198 15.43 -0.03 -3.45
CA HIS A 198 14.79 1.15 -2.90
C HIS A 198 15.82 2.13 -2.35
N GLN A 199 16.81 1.66 -1.59
CA GLN A 199 17.89 2.51 -1.08
C GLN A 199 18.69 3.14 -2.22
N LEU A 200 19.07 2.35 -3.22
CA LEU A 200 19.78 2.85 -4.41
C LEU A 200 18.96 3.92 -5.15
N LEU A 201 17.65 3.74 -5.27
CA LEU A 201 16.75 4.71 -5.88
C LEU A 201 16.74 6.03 -5.09
N VAL A 202 16.57 5.96 -3.77
CA VAL A 202 16.61 7.14 -2.88
C VAL A 202 17.93 7.88 -3.02
N ASP A 203 19.06 7.18 -2.93
CA ASP A 203 20.40 7.76 -3.06
C ASP A 203 20.60 8.42 -4.44
N THR A 204 20.10 7.79 -5.50
CA THR A 204 20.16 8.34 -6.85
C THR A 204 19.36 9.62 -6.98
N ILE A 205 18.14 9.68 -6.44
CA ILE A 205 17.30 10.88 -6.44
C ILE A 205 17.98 12.02 -5.69
N LEU A 206 18.58 11.75 -4.54
CA LEU A 206 19.26 12.76 -3.72
C LEU A 206 20.49 13.38 -4.42
N THR A 207 21.12 12.66 -5.36
CA THR A 207 22.29 13.14 -6.11
C THR A 207 21.94 13.87 -7.39
N GLN A 208 20.69 13.75 -7.87
CA GLN A 208 20.26 14.37 -9.13
C GLN A 208 19.58 15.73 -8.88
N SER A 209 20.16 16.77 -9.48
CA SER A 209 19.52 18.11 -9.54
C SER A 209 18.62 18.17 -10.78
N ARG A 210 17.44 17.61 -10.72
CA ARG A 210 16.44 17.70 -11.80
C ARG A 210 15.31 18.63 -11.39
N SER A 211 14.92 19.51 -12.31
CA SER A 211 13.63 20.21 -12.21
C SER A 211 12.57 19.32 -12.85
N GLU A 212 11.78 18.67 -12.06
CA GLU A 212 10.79 17.71 -12.52
C GLU A 212 9.34 18.15 -12.17
N PRO A 213 8.29 17.52 -12.75
CA PRO A 213 6.93 17.95 -12.55
C PRO A 213 6.53 17.96 -11.06
N PRO A 214 5.61 18.85 -10.66
CA PRO A 214 5.08 18.84 -9.30
C PRO A 214 4.33 17.54 -9.04
N ILE A 215 4.47 17.02 -7.82
CA ILE A 215 3.87 15.77 -7.37
C ILE A 215 2.83 16.08 -6.29
N VAL A 216 1.60 15.68 -6.52
CA VAL A 216 0.54 15.71 -5.50
C VAL A 216 0.28 14.29 -5.04
N TRP A 217 0.62 13.99 -3.80
CA TRP A 217 0.52 12.65 -3.23
C TRP A 217 -0.63 12.57 -2.25
N PHE A 218 -1.70 11.88 -2.64
CA PHE A 218 -2.77 11.54 -1.71
C PHE A 218 -2.40 10.27 -0.93
N SER A 219 -2.43 10.38 0.39
CA SER A 219 -2.13 9.32 1.35
C SER A 219 -3.31 9.12 2.31
N SER A 220 -3.56 7.87 2.69
CA SER A 220 -4.46 7.47 3.77
C SER A 220 -3.66 6.93 4.96
N THR A 221 -4.32 6.48 6.00
CA THR A 221 -3.71 6.02 7.26
C THR A 221 -2.67 4.91 7.13
N THR A 222 -2.68 4.17 6.03
CA THR A 222 -1.75 3.06 5.77
C THR A 222 -0.75 3.44 4.69
N THR A 223 0.31 4.15 5.05
CA THR A 223 1.41 4.47 4.14
C THR A 223 2.66 3.73 4.60
N ALA A 224 3.29 3.01 3.69
CA ALA A 224 4.52 2.29 4.00
C ALA A 224 5.69 3.25 4.25
N GLN A 225 6.58 2.91 5.17
CA GLN A 225 7.71 3.78 5.54
C GLN A 225 8.63 4.09 4.35
N HIS A 226 8.80 3.14 3.42
CA HIS A 226 9.60 3.38 2.23
C HIS A 226 8.92 4.34 1.23
N ASP A 227 7.58 4.45 1.20
CA ASP A 227 6.90 5.47 0.42
C ASP A 227 7.14 6.86 1.01
N VAL A 228 7.23 6.96 2.35
CA VAL A 228 7.59 8.21 3.03
C VAL A 228 9.01 8.61 2.67
N SER A 229 9.98 7.69 2.76
CA SER A 229 11.38 7.97 2.42
C SER A 229 11.57 8.33 0.94
N LEU A 230 10.79 7.73 0.04
CA LEU A 230 10.77 8.09 -1.37
C LEU A 230 10.25 9.51 -1.59
N ALA A 231 9.14 9.88 -0.94
CA ALA A 231 8.58 11.22 -1.02
C ALA A 231 9.52 12.26 -0.41
N GLU A 232 10.22 11.94 0.69
CA GLU A 232 11.26 12.77 1.29
C GLU A 232 12.39 13.03 0.30
N ALA A 233 12.92 12.01 -0.34
CA ALA A 233 13.96 12.13 -1.36
C ALA A 233 13.49 12.99 -2.54
N LEU A 234 12.32 12.70 -3.10
CA LEU A 234 11.73 13.45 -4.19
C LEU A 234 11.55 14.93 -3.85
N SER A 235 11.21 15.24 -2.60
CA SER A 235 11.01 16.62 -2.18
C SER A 235 12.27 17.48 -2.17
N THR A 236 13.44 16.91 -2.36
CA THR A 236 14.71 17.68 -2.50
C THR A 236 14.83 18.33 -3.88
N SER A 237 14.25 17.71 -4.91
CA SER A 237 14.34 18.17 -6.30
C SER A 237 12.98 18.51 -6.92
N HIS A 238 11.87 18.06 -6.33
CA HIS A 238 10.51 18.24 -6.83
C HIS A 238 9.70 19.12 -5.88
N ASP A 239 8.65 19.74 -6.41
CA ASP A 239 7.59 20.31 -5.59
C ASP A 239 6.60 19.21 -5.21
N VAL A 240 6.68 18.72 -3.97
CA VAL A 240 5.88 17.62 -3.46
C VAL A 240 4.84 18.13 -2.47
N THR A 241 3.56 17.99 -2.81
CA THR A 241 2.44 18.26 -1.90
C THR A 241 1.82 16.94 -1.46
N ILE A 242 1.88 16.62 -0.17
CA ILE A 242 1.26 15.45 0.42
C ILE A 242 -0.07 15.87 1.03
N VAL A 243 -1.15 15.19 0.67
CA VAL A 243 -2.47 15.34 1.28
C VAL A 243 -2.78 14.05 2.03
N HIS A 244 -2.65 14.09 3.35
CA HIS A 244 -2.87 12.94 4.22
C HIS A 244 -4.25 12.97 4.85
N LEU A 245 -5.02 11.89 4.65
CA LEU A 245 -6.32 11.70 5.29
C LEU A 245 -6.13 10.98 6.62
N ASP A 246 -6.27 11.74 7.71
CA ASP A 246 -6.29 11.21 9.06
C ASP A 246 -7.73 10.97 9.51
N HIS A 247 -8.08 9.72 9.78
CA HIS A 247 -9.41 9.33 10.27
C HIS A 247 -9.57 9.50 11.78
N GLY A 248 -8.55 9.96 12.51
CA GLY A 248 -8.59 10.11 13.97
C GLY A 248 -8.66 8.79 14.74
N ILE A 249 -8.48 7.66 14.06
CA ILE A 249 -8.43 6.33 14.64
C ILE A 249 -6.97 6.04 15.00
N GLY A 250 -6.52 6.58 16.12
CA GLY A 250 -5.29 6.33 16.86
C GLY A 250 -4.17 5.53 16.18
N GLY A 251 -3.59 6.02 15.10
CA GLY A 251 -2.38 5.49 14.47
C GLY A 251 -1.27 6.54 14.48
N ALA A 252 -0.01 6.11 14.42
CA ALA A 252 1.08 7.06 14.22
C ALA A 252 0.95 7.67 12.81
N ASP A 253 0.96 9.00 12.73
CA ASP A 253 1.03 9.72 11.46
C ASP A 253 2.33 9.32 10.73
N PRO A 254 2.25 8.64 9.59
CA PRO A 254 3.44 8.17 8.87
C PRO A 254 4.28 9.32 8.34
N TRP A 255 3.68 10.51 8.17
CA TRP A 255 4.34 11.72 7.65
C TRP A 255 4.96 12.61 8.72
N ARG A 256 4.90 12.19 10.00
CA ARG A 256 5.43 12.95 11.14
C ARG A 256 6.94 13.17 11.05
N THR A 257 7.66 12.24 10.44
CA THR A 257 9.11 12.36 10.19
C THR A 257 9.41 13.32 9.05
N PHE A 258 8.56 13.37 8.04
CA PHE A 258 8.66 14.27 6.91
C PHE A 258 8.68 15.76 7.34
N ASP A 259 7.78 16.14 8.25
CA ASP A 259 7.77 17.51 8.81
C ASP A 259 8.99 17.80 9.70
N ARG A 260 9.50 16.80 10.45
CA ARG A 260 10.65 17.00 11.35
C ARG A 260 11.97 17.15 10.63
N ALA A 261 12.23 16.36 9.61
CA ALA A 261 13.47 16.45 8.83
C ALA A 261 13.62 17.82 8.17
N ARG A 262 12.52 18.44 7.80
CA ARG A 262 12.50 19.76 7.18
C ARG A 262 12.61 20.93 8.15
N SER A 263 12.05 20.82 9.33
CA SER A 263 12.22 21.83 10.39
C SER A 263 13.69 22.02 10.80
N ALA A 264 14.52 20.99 10.59
CA ALA A 264 15.96 21.08 10.86
C ALA A 264 16.75 21.78 9.73
N THR A 265 16.22 21.78 8.49
CA THR A 265 16.98 22.28 7.31
C THR A 265 16.55 23.67 6.85
N THR A 266 15.35 24.13 7.18
CA THR A 266 14.85 25.46 6.78
C THR A 266 14.04 26.13 7.88
N ALA A 267 14.62 27.14 8.51
CA ALA A 267 13.98 28.00 9.53
C ALA A 267 12.88 28.92 8.95
N ARG A 268 12.10 28.45 7.98
CA ARG A 268 10.95 29.19 7.45
C ARG A 268 9.85 28.24 6.98
N TRP A 269 9.10 27.72 7.94
CA TRP A 269 7.86 27.03 7.67
C TRP A 269 6.70 27.75 8.35
N THR A 270 5.87 28.36 7.55
CA THR A 270 4.49 28.54 7.97
C THR A 270 3.82 27.16 7.84
N SER A 271 3.70 26.44 8.95
CA SER A 271 2.66 25.44 9.08
C SER A 271 1.33 26.17 8.85
N SER A 272 0.88 26.21 7.62
CA SER A 272 -0.55 26.40 7.39
C SER A 272 -1.21 25.08 7.82
N SER A 273 -1.17 24.77 9.14
CA SER A 273 -2.29 24.10 9.72
C SER A 273 -3.48 24.93 9.28
N ILE A 274 -4.16 24.49 8.23
CA ILE A 274 -5.56 24.83 8.09
C ILE A 274 -6.14 24.23 9.37
N ARG A 275 -6.17 25.03 10.43
CA ARG A 275 -7.14 24.86 11.47
C ARG A 275 -8.45 24.95 10.74
N THR A 276 -8.93 23.81 10.24
CA THR A 276 -10.33 23.67 9.98
C THR A 276 -10.95 24.04 11.29
N ALA A 277 -11.52 25.23 11.30
CA ALA A 277 -12.17 25.78 12.46
C ALA A 277 -12.92 24.64 13.14
N GLN A 278 -12.80 24.56 14.44
CA GLN A 278 -13.67 23.84 15.36
C GLN A 278 -15.14 24.31 15.20
N SER A 279 -15.61 24.43 14.00
CA SER A 279 -16.99 24.77 13.64
C SER A 279 -17.79 23.51 13.31
N ALA A 280 -17.57 22.43 14.00
CA ALA A 280 -18.45 21.28 13.90
C ALA A 280 -18.74 20.62 15.23
N ALA A 281 -18.52 21.32 16.33
CA ALA A 281 -18.89 20.80 17.65
C ALA A 281 -20.39 20.93 17.96
N THR A 282 -21.25 21.31 17.01
CA THR A 282 -22.67 21.57 17.28
C THR A 282 -23.67 20.73 16.49
N HIS A 283 -23.20 19.75 15.70
CA HIS A 283 -24.09 18.68 15.26
C HIS A 283 -23.48 17.34 15.73
N ARG A 284 -23.81 16.96 16.96
CA ARG A 284 -23.96 15.54 17.30
C ARG A 284 -25.11 15.00 16.45
N LYS A 285 -24.85 14.75 15.18
CA LYS A 285 -25.59 13.75 14.45
C LYS A 285 -25.35 12.47 15.22
N GLU A 286 -26.43 11.81 15.60
CA GLU A 286 -26.37 10.47 16.18
C GLU A 286 -25.33 9.68 15.40
N LEU A 287 -24.34 9.15 16.12
CA LEU A 287 -23.29 8.32 15.50
C LEU A 287 -24.03 7.20 14.78
N PRO A 288 -23.66 6.88 13.53
CA PRO A 288 -24.28 5.78 12.81
C PRO A 288 -24.17 4.53 13.68
N THR A 289 -25.28 3.79 13.81
CA THR A 289 -25.31 2.54 14.55
C THR A 289 -24.36 1.57 13.85
N VAL A 290 -23.36 1.09 14.59
CA VAL A 290 -22.42 0.06 14.09
C VAL A 290 -22.82 -1.26 14.72
N GLU A 291 -23.17 -2.23 13.89
CA GLU A 291 -23.47 -3.59 14.31
C GLU A 291 -22.32 -4.52 13.89
N ILE A 292 -21.90 -5.39 14.79
CA ILE A 292 -20.85 -6.37 14.56
C ILE A 292 -21.45 -7.76 14.63
N HIS A 293 -21.45 -8.49 13.50
CA HIS A 293 -21.94 -9.85 13.41
C HIS A 293 -20.76 -10.83 13.32
N GLN A 294 -20.64 -11.74 14.27
CA GLN A 294 -19.64 -12.82 14.24
C GLN A 294 -20.25 -14.05 13.59
N CYS A 295 -19.69 -14.49 12.45
CA CYS A 295 -20.21 -15.60 11.67
C CYS A 295 -19.18 -16.73 11.56
N HIS A 296 -19.66 -17.98 11.50
CA HIS A 296 -18.82 -19.15 11.24
C HIS A 296 -18.89 -19.54 9.76
N GLY A 297 -17.83 -19.22 9.01
CA GLY A 297 -17.71 -19.52 7.59
C GLY A 297 -18.32 -18.49 6.65
N VAL A 298 -17.89 -18.54 5.39
CA VAL A 298 -18.21 -17.54 4.35
C VAL A 298 -19.69 -17.61 3.95
N ASP A 299 -20.26 -18.80 3.86
CA ASP A 299 -21.68 -18.99 3.48
C ASP A 299 -22.61 -18.36 4.52
N ARG A 300 -22.32 -18.57 5.82
CA ARG A 300 -23.11 -17.93 6.89
C ARG A 300 -22.93 -16.42 6.90
N GLN A 301 -21.73 -15.94 6.59
CA GLN A 301 -21.48 -14.50 6.45
C GLN A 301 -22.33 -13.89 5.32
N ALA A 302 -22.43 -14.57 4.18
CA ALA A 302 -23.26 -14.15 3.06
C ALA A 302 -24.76 -14.08 3.42
N GLU A 303 -25.27 -15.12 4.12
CA GLU A 303 -26.64 -15.11 4.63
C GLU A 303 -26.93 -13.94 5.58
N VAL A 304 -26.04 -13.68 6.53
CA VAL A 304 -26.17 -12.56 7.47
C VAL A 304 -26.16 -11.21 6.75
N VAL A 305 -25.26 -11.02 5.77
CA VAL A 305 -25.24 -9.79 4.97
C VAL A 305 -26.57 -9.61 4.24
N ARG A 306 -27.10 -10.66 3.61
CA ARG A 306 -28.43 -10.62 2.97
C ARG A 306 -29.53 -10.23 3.96
N ASP A 307 -29.57 -10.88 5.12
CA ASP A 307 -30.60 -10.65 6.13
C ASP A 307 -30.55 -9.19 6.68
N VAL A 308 -29.33 -8.66 6.89
CA VAL A 308 -29.13 -7.25 7.28
C VAL A 308 -29.61 -6.29 6.19
N VAL A 309 -29.29 -6.56 4.93
CA VAL A 309 -29.75 -5.74 3.79
C VAL A 309 -31.27 -5.78 3.69
N CYS A 310 -31.87 -6.96 3.77
CA CYS A 310 -33.33 -7.09 3.72
C CYS A 310 -34.02 -6.38 4.87
N ALA A 311 -33.48 -6.49 6.09
CA ALA A 311 -34.02 -5.78 7.26
C ALA A 311 -33.91 -4.25 7.08
N ALA A 312 -32.76 -3.74 6.62
CA ALA A 312 -32.58 -2.32 6.37
C ALA A 312 -33.59 -1.78 5.34
N LEU A 313 -33.82 -2.52 4.23
CA LEU A 313 -34.79 -2.11 3.20
C LEU A 313 -36.26 -2.17 3.72
N ALA A 314 -36.54 -3.07 4.67
CA ALA A 314 -37.86 -3.14 5.28
C ALA A 314 -38.11 -2.01 6.31
N ASP A 315 -37.09 -1.70 7.13
CA ASP A 315 -37.18 -0.72 8.20
C ASP A 315 -37.12 0.74 7.72
N TYR A 316 -36.48 0.96 6.56
CA TYR A 316 -36.32 2.31 5.98
C TYR A 316 -36.97 2.40 4.59
N PRO A 317 -38.25 2.77 4.48
CA PRO A 317 -38.99 2.79 3.19
C PRO A 317 -38.41 3.71 2.11
N THR A 318 -37.54 4.65 2.49
CA THR A 318 -36.88 5.57 1.53
C THR A 318 -35.53 5.05 1.06
N LEU A 319 -35.04 3.94 1.65
CA LEU A 319 -33.75 3.34 1.26
C LEU A 319 -33.97 2.50 0.01
N GLU A 320 -33.12 2.71 -0.99
CA GLU A 320 -33.12 1.92 -2.21
C GLU A 320 -31.87 1.03 -2.27
N PRO A 321 -31.90 -0.11 -3.01
CA PRO A 321 -30.72 -0.98 -3.13
C PRO A 321 -29.44 -0.26 -3.59
N ARG A 322 -29.57 0.79 -4.38
CA ARG A 322 -28.43 1.63 -4.84
C ARG A 322 -27.78 2.44 -3.72
N ASP A 323 -28.45 2.61 -2.59
CA ASP A 323 -27.93 3.35 -1.43
C ASP A 323 -27.12 2.44 -0.49
N ILE A 324 -27.12 1.14 -0.77
CA ILE A 324 -26.43 0.11 0.04
C ILE A 324 -25.15 -0.33 -0.67
N VAL A 325 -24.05 -0.33 0.05
CA VAL A 325 -22.75 -0.79 -0.45
C VAL A 325 -22.25 -1.94 0.40
N VAL A 326 -21.97 -3.09 -0.23
CA VAL A 326 -21.32 -4.22 0.41
C VAL A 326 -19.84 -4.23 0.02
N ILE A 327 -18.97 -4.16 1.02
CA ILE A 327 -17.50 -4.17 0.82
C ILE A 327 -16.96 -5.53 1.18
N CYS A 328 -16.36 -6.22 0.20
CA CYS A 328 -15.73 -7.53 0.37
C CYS A 328 -14.20 -7.35 0.42
N CYS A 329 -13.57 -7.83 1.49
CA CYS A 329 -12.11 -7.73 1.66
C CYS A 329 -11.36 -8.79 0.85
N GLY A 330 -11.99 -9.90 0.47
CA GLY A 330 -11.41 -11.02 -0.27
C GLY A 330 -12.10 -11.31 -1.62
N ARG A 331 -11.32 -11.68 -2.64
CA ARG A 331 -11.88 -12.10 -3.95
C ARG A 331 -12.74 -13.34 -3.86
N GLN A 332 -12.44 -14.24 -2.93
CA GLN A 332 -13.19 -15.50 -2.76
C GLN A 332 -14.57 -15.26 -2.14
N ASP A 333 -14.70 -14.24 -1.29
CA ASP A 333 -15.94 -13.91 -0.60
C ASP A 333 -17.00 -13.34 -1.55
N THR A 334 -16.58 -12.73 -2.67
CA THR A 334 -17.49 -12.11 -3.65
C THR A 334 -18.39 -13.13 -4.32
N ALA A 335 -17.90 -14.34 -4.62
CA ALA A 335 -18.68 -15.38 -5.28
C ALA A 335 -19.83 -15.89 -4.39
N HIS A 336 -19.57 -16.06 -3.10
CA HIS A 336 -20.55 -16.49 -2.11
C HIS A 336 -21.63 -15.44 -1.88
N LEU A 337 -21.24 -14.15 -1.84
CA LEU A 337 -22.15 -13.02 -1.68
C LEU A 337 -23.06 -12.81 -2.90
N LEU A 338 -22.59 -13.14 -4.12
CA LEU A 338 -23.39 -13.04 -5.33
C LEU A 338 -24.38 -14.19 -5.49
N SER A 339 -24.15 -15.31 -4.80
CA SER A 339 -25.02 -16.50 -4.86
C SER A 339 -26.06 -16.56 -3.73
N ALA A 340 -25.92 -15.74 -2.71
CA ALA A 340 -26.85 -15.64 -1.58
C ALA A 340 -27.97 -14.65 -1.82
#